data_23dc1049c0376e611a38b0054a7b1c06
#
_entry.id   23dc1049c0376e611a38b0054a7b1c06
#
_cell.length_a   1.000
_cell.length_b   1.000
_cell.length_c   1.000
_cell.angle_alpha   90.00
_cell.angle_beta   90.00
_cell.angle_gamma   90.00
#
_symmetry.space_group_name_H-M   'P 1'
#
loop_
_entity.id
_entity.type
_entity.pdbx_description
1 polymer ?
#
loop_
_entity_poly.entity_id
_entity_poly.type
_entity_poly.pdbx_seq_one_letter_code
_entity_poly.pdbx_strand_id
1 'polypeptide(L)'
;MFRDPAALRDLEAILHPLVRGAVRARLAELDEGGVDAAAVEVIKLLESPLADGCDQIWVVRCNEHDALTRVAASRGMSEQEARRRTASQSSQEQMLAAADVVIDGSAPLEETRRQVEAAYRSLIAPGDDAAT
;
A
#
# COMPACT_ATOMS: atom_id res chain seq x y z
N MET A 1 2.39 -5.95 23.75
CA MET A 1 3.25 -4.88 23.31
C MET A 1 2.34 -3.76 22.82
N PHE A 2 2.55 -2.52 23.13
CA PHE A 2 1.68 -1.34 22.87
C PHE A 2 0.29 -1.36 23.53
N ARG A 3 0.28 -1.47 24.86
CA ARG A 3 -0.96 -1.29 25.65
C ARG A 3 -1.19 0.17 26.07
N ASP A 4 -0.19 1.02 25.86
CA ASP A 4 -0.24 2.45 26.19
C ASP A 4 -0.32 3.29 24.91
N PRO A 5 -1.48 3.91 24.64
CA PRO A 5 -1.67 4.75 23.45
C PRO A 5 -0.81 6.03 23.45
N ALA A 6 -0.39 6.51 24.62
CA ALA A 6 0.47 7.70 24.71
C ALA A 6 1.90 7.32 24.26
N ALA A 7 2.45 6.26 24.81
CA ALA A 7 3.76 5.76 24.41
C ALA A 7 3.84 5.38 22.93
N LEU A 8 2.73 4.87 22.35
CA LEU A 8 2.66 4.60 20.92
C LEU A 8 2.74 5.89 20.10
N ARG A 9 1.97 6.92 20.45
CA ARG A 9 2.02 8.22 19.76
C ARG A 9 3.41 8.87 19.84
N ASP A 10 4.07 8.81 20.98
CA ASP A 10 5.41 9.35 21.15
C ASP A 10 6.42 8.62 20.27
N LEU A 11 6.34 7.30 20.19
CA LEU A 11 7.17 6.50 19.30
C LEU A 11 6.89 6.82 17.83
N GLU A 12 5.66 6.92 17.42
CA GLU A 12 5.25 7.27 16.05
C GLU A 12 5.74 8.68 15.68
N ALA A 13 5.68 9.64 16.60
CA ALA A 13 6.17 11.00 16.38
C ALA A 13 7.69 11.04 16.10
N ILE A 14 8.45 10.12 16.67
CA ILE A 14 9.89 9.97 16.41
C ILE A 14 10.13 9.22 15.10
N LEU A 15 9.46 8.09 14.91
CA LEU A 15 9.74 7.18 13.79
C LEU A 15 9.24 7.70 12.45
N HIS A 16 8.04 8.28 12.39
CA HIS A 16 7.43 8.66 11.12
C HIS A 16 8.26 9.68 10.32
N PRO A 17 8.86 10.75 10.92
CA PRO A 17 9.75 11.65 10.19
C PRO A 17 10.97 10.94 9.62
N LEU A 18 11.58 10.03 10.39
CA LEU A 18 12.78 9.29 9.98
C LEU A 18 12.48 8.35 8.83
N VAL A 19 11.38 7.59 8.92
CA VAL A 19 10.94 6.69 7.84
C VAL A 19 10.64 7.47 6.57
N ARG A 20 9.89 8.58 6.66
CA ARG A 20 9.61 9.43 5.50
C ARG A 20 10.88 10.00 4.87
N GLY A 21 11.84 10.42 5.69
CA GLY A 21 13.15 10.89 5.21
C GLY A 21 13.89 9.80 4.44
N ALA A 22 13.94 8.59 4.99
CA ALA A 22 14.60 7.45 4.34
C ALA A 22 13.91 7.04 3.03
N VAL A 23 12.58 7.03 2.99
CA VAL A 23 11.82 6.74 1.76
C VAL A 23 12.13 7.78 0.68
N ARG A 24 12.07 9.08 1.01
CA ARG A 24 12.36 10.15 0.05
C ARG A 24 13.80 10.08 -0.48
N ALA A 25 14.77 9.83 0.40
CA ALA A 25 16.17 9.67 -0.01
C ALA A 25 16.32 8.49 -0.99
N ARG A 26 15.66 7.37 -0.70
CA ARG A 26 15.71 6.20 -1.57
C ARG A 26 15.04 6.43 -2.92
N LEU A 27 13.92 7.14 -2.94
CA LEU A 27 13.25 7.50 -4.21
C LEU A 27 14.13 8.43 -5.06
N ALA A 28 14.78 9.42 -4.45
CA ALA A 28 15.71 10.30 -5.15
C ALA A 28 16.90 9.53 -5.78
N GLU A 29 17.49 8.59 -5.05
CA GLU A 29 18.56 7.71 -5.59
C GLU A 29 18.07 6.88 -6.79
N LEU A 30 16.84 6.39 -6.76
CA LEU A 30 16.24 5.62 -7.86
C LEU A 30 15.99 6.49 -9.08
N ASP A 31 15.51 7.70 -8.88
CA ASP A 31 15.27 8.70 -9.93
C ASP A 31 16.59 9.10 -10.62
N GLU A 32 17.62 9.42 -9.83
CA GLU A 32 18.98 9.68 -10.36
C GLU A 32 19.55 8.47 -11.12
N GLY A 33 19.17 7.26 -10.72
CA GLY A 33 19.52 6.01 -11.40
C GLY A 33 18.74 5.72 -12.68
N GLY A 34 17.77 6.57 -13.04
CA GLY A 34 16.94 6.42 -14.25
C GLY A 34 15.96 5.25 -14.17
N VAL A 35 15.43 4.95 -12.99
CA VAL A 35 14.41 3.91 -12.80
C VAL A 35 13.04 4.45 -13.23
N ASP A 36 12.38 3.75 -14.14
CA ASP A 36 11.10 4.18 -14.72
C ASP A 36 9.95 4.25 -13.71
N ALA A 37 9.95 3.39 -12.68
CA ALA A 37 8.94 3.38 -11.65
C ALA A 37 9.49 2.78 -10.34
N ALA A 38 9.00 3.28 -9.22
CA ALA A 38 9.27 2.75 -7.89
C ALA A 38 7.96 2.52 -7.12
N ALA A 39 7.86 1.42 -6.40
CA ALA A 39 6.70 1.14 -5.56
C ALA A 39 7.08 1.22 -4.08
N VAL A 40 6.23 1.89 -3.29
CA VAL A 40 6.35 1.97 -1.83
C VAL A 40 5.13 1.33 -1.20
N GLU A 41 5.33 0.24 -0.45
CA GLU A 41 4.25 -0.42 0.28
C GLU A 41 4.07 0.21 1.67
N VAL A 42 2.89 0.77 1.93
CA VAL A 42 2.55 1.42 3.20
C VAL A 42 1.13 1.06 3.61
N ILE A 43 0.97 0.40 4.76
CA ILE A 43 -0.34 -0.03 5.29
C ILE A 43 -1.28 1.15 5.54
N LYS A 44 -0.75 2.28 6.01
CA LYS A 44 -1.50 3.50 6.35
C LYS A 44 -1.10 4.67 5.45
N LEU A 45 -0.98 4.42 4.15
CA LEU A 45 -0.54 5.44 3.19
C LEU A 45 -1.43 6.69 3.23
N LEU A 46 -2.75 6.52 3.23
CA LEU A 46 -3.72 7.63 3.22
C LEU A 46 -3.68 8.52 4.48
N GLU A 47 -3.12 8.01 5.57
CA GLU A 47 -2.89 8.78 6.80
C GLU A 47 -1.50 9.44 6.81
N SER A 48 -0.72 9.26 5.76
CA SER A 48 0.66 9.71 5.64
C SER A 48 0.84 10.76 4.55
N PRO A 49 1.64 11.81 4.78
CA PRO A 49 2.04 12.76 3.73
C PRO A 49 2.85 12.13 2.57
N LEU A 50 3.16 10.83 2.63
CA LEU A 50 3.76 10.11 1.50
C LEU A 50 2.78 9.94 0.35
N ALA A 51 1.48 9.91 0.62
CA ALA A 51 0.45 9.83 -0.42
C ALA A 51 0.52 11.00 -1.41
N ASP A 52 0.80 12.21 -0.91
CA ASP A 52 0.87 13.44 -1.73
C ASP A 52 2.05 13.42 -2.73
N GLY A 53 3.02 12.54 -2.54
CA GLY A 53 4.19 12.37 -3.41
C GLY A 53 4.11 11.16 -4.33
N CYS A 54 2.96 10.49 -4.41
CA CYS A 54 2.73 9.37 -5.30
C CYS A 54 2.02 9.83 -6.58
N ASP A 55 2.49 9.39 -7.73
CA ASP A 55 1.81 9.63 -9.02
C ASP A 55 0.53 8.80 -9.13
N GLN A 56 0.54 7.61 -8.50
CA GLN A 56 -0.63 6.73 -8.42
C GLN A 56 -0.69 6.00 -7.07
N ILE A 57 -1.91 5.79 -6.60
CA ILE A 57 -2.21 4.95 -5.43
C ILE A 57 -2.85 3.66 -5.92
N TRP A 58 -2.18 2.54 -5.68
CA TRP A 58 -2.69 1.21 -6.00
C TRP A 58 -3.20 0.52 -4.75
N VAL A 59 -4.41 0.01 -4.80
CA VAL A 59 -5.03 -0.71 -3.69
C VAL A 59 -5.25 -2.16 -4.08
N VAL A 60 -4.63 -3.07 -3.33
CA VAL A 60 -4.92 -4.50 -3.46
C VAL A 60 -6.07 -4.83 -2.51
N ARG A 61 -7.21 -5.20 -3.05
CA ARG A 61 -8.35 -5.66 -2.26
C ARG A 61 -8.42 -7.17 -2.23
N CYS A 62 -8.95 -7.69 -1.15
CA CYS A 62 -9.28 -9.11 -1.00
C CYS A 62 -10.63 -9.20 -0.29
N ASN A 63 -11.44 -10.21 -0.58
CA ASN A 63 -12.64 -10.43 0.23
C ASN A 63 -12.23 -10.81 1.67
N GLU A 64 -13.09 -10.48 2.63
CA GLU A 64 -12.77 -10.63 4.05
C GLU A 64 -12.44 -12.07 4.42
N HIS A 65 -13.16 -13.04 3.87
CA HIS A 65 -12.96 -14.46 4.15
C HIS A 65 -11.56 -14.91 3.72
N ASP A 66 -11.13 -14.59 2.49
CA ASP A 66 -9.81 -14.96 1.98
C ASP A 66 -8.69 -14.23 2.75
N ALA A 67 -8.90 -12.95 3.08
CA ALA A 67 -7.94 -12.18 3.88
C ALA A 67 -7.72 -12.83 5.25
N LEU A 68 -8.79 -13.17 5.97
CA LEU A 68 -8.72 -13.82 7.28
C LEU A 68 -8.07 -15.20 7.19
N THR A 69 -8.44 -16.00 6.19
CA THR A 69 -7.87 -17.33 5.96
C THR A 69 -6.36 -17.26 5.71
N ARG A 70 -5.92 -16.34 4.84
CA ARG A 70 -4.49 -16.15 4.54
C ARG A 70 -3.69 -15.67 5.75
N VAL A 71 -4.23 -14.71 6.52
CA VAL A 71 -3.55 -14.20 7.74
C VAL A 71 -3.46 -15.28 8.81
N ALA A 72 -4.52 -16.06 9.03
CA ALA A 72 -4.52 -17.16 9.97
C ALA A 72 -3.49 -18.22 9.58
N ALA A 73 -3.45 -18.62 8.30
CA ALA A 73 -2.51 -19.62 7.80
C ALA A 73 -1.06 -19.15 7.85
N SER A 74 -0.77 -17.90 7.49
CA SER A 74 0.60 -17.40 7.38
C SER A 74 1.25 -17.07 8.72
N ARG A 75 0.47 -16.75 9.74
CA ARG A 75 0.96 -16.28 11.04
C ARG A 75 0.59 -17.16 12.23
N GLY A 76 -0.11 -18.27 12.02
CA GLY A 76 -0.57 -19.16 13.10
C GLY A 76 -1.50 -18.46 14.09
N MET A 77 -2.23 -17.43 13.65
CA MET A 77 -3.13 -16.63 14.50
C MET A 77 -4.55 -17.18 14.44
N SER A 78 -5.33 -16.94 15.51
CA SER A 78 -6.76 -17.20 15.49
C SER A 78 -7.48 -16.20 14.56
N GLU A 79 -8.60 -16.61 13.98
CA GLU A 79 -9.44 -15.75 13.16
C GLU A 79 -9.88 -14.48 13.92
N GLN A 80 -10.16 -14.61 15.22
CA GLN A 80 -10.55 -13.48 16.08
C GLN A 80 -9.42 -12.44 16.23
N GLU A 81 -8.17 -12.88 16.31
CA GLU A 81 -7.02 -12.00 16.36
C GLU A 81 -6.76 -11.34 15.00
N ALA A 82 -6.93 -12.06 13.91
CA ALA A 82 -6.88 -11.52 12.55
C ALA A 82 -7.92 -10.43 12.35
N ARG A 83 -9.19 -10.65 12.73
CA ARG A 83 -10.26 -9.63 12.66
C ARG A 83 -9.93 -8.36 13.45
N ARG A 84 -9.37 -8.47 14.67
CA ARG A 84 -8.97 -7.30 15.47
C ARG A 84 -7.91 -6.45 14.78
N ARG A 85 -6.96 -7.07 14.10
CA ARG A 85 -5.90 -6.36 13.35
C ARG A 85 -6.42 -5.68 12.11
N THR A 86 -7.33 -6.31 11.39
CA THR A 86 -7.96 -5.74 10.21
C THR A 86 -8.83 -4.53 10.57
N ALA A 87 -9.54 -4.59 11.70
CA ALA A 87 -10.39 -3.49 12.18
C ALA A 87 -9.62 -2.20 12.56
N SER A 88 -8.29 -2.26 12.72
CA SER A 88 -7.44 -1.09 13.01
C SER A 88 -6.90 -0.39 11.76
N GLN A 89 -7.20 -0.88 10.57
CA GLN A 89 -6.81 -0.27 9.30
C GLN A 89 -7.88 0.73 8.82
N SER A 90 -7.49 1.65 7.93
CA SER A 90 -8.44 2.50 7.21
C SER A 90 -9.52 1.65 6.56
N SER A 91 -10.77 2.14 6.53
CA SER A 91 -11.84 1.35 5.94
C SER A 91 -11.52 1.01 4.48
N GLN A 92 -11.84 -0.18 4.05
CA GLN A 92 -11.63 -0.61 2.66
C GLN A 92 -12.31 0.35 1.67
N GLU A 93 -13.44 0.92 2.06
CA GLU A 93 -14.17 1.92 1.28
C GLU A 93 -13.36 3.20 1.06
N GLN A 94 -12.71 3.72 2.11
CA GLN A 94 -11.83 4.89 2.00
C GLN A 94 -10.61 4.61 1.11
N MET A 95 -10.00 3.43 1.25
CA MET A 95 -8.88 3.03 0.40
C MET A 95 -9.29 2.93 -1.07
N LEU A 96 -10.44 2.30 -1.36
CA LEU A 96 -10.96 2.17 -2.72
C LEU A 96 -11.34 3.53 -3.32
N ALA A 97 -11.85 4.46 -2.53
CA ALA A 97 -12.19 5.81 -2.99
C ALA A 97 -10.97 6.65 -3.37
N ALA A 98 -9.81 6.36 -2.79
CA ALA A 98 -8.54 7.05 -3.05
C ALA A 98 -7.66 6.32 -4.10
N ALA A 99 -8.07 5.15 -4.58
CA ALA A 99 -7.27 4.34 -5.47
C ALA A 99 -7.39 4.81 -6.93
N ASP A 100 -6.23 5.00 -7.58
CA ASP A 100 -6.16 5.14 -9.04
C ASP A 100 -6.25 3.77 -9.73
N VAL A 101 -5.71 2.73 -9.07
CA VAL A 101 -5.75 1.35 -9.55
C VAL A 101 -6.19 0.41 -8.45
N VAL A 102 -7.14 -0.47 -8.75
CA VAL A 102 -7.59 -1.53 -7.84
C VAL A 102 -7.20 -2.89 -8.39
N ILE A 103 -6.43 -3.65 -7.60
CA ILE A 103 -6.02 -5.01 -7.92
C ILE A 103 -6.85 -6.00 -7.10
N ASP A 104 -7.46 -6.97 -7.76
CA ASP A 104 -8.21 -8.04 -7.08
C ASP A 104 -7.27 -9.16 -6.61
N GLY A 105 -6.94 -9.12 -5.33
CA GLY A 105 -6.12 -10.13 -4.67
C GLY A 105 -6.89 -11.39 -4.28
N SER A 106 -8.21 -11.46 -4.49
CA SER A 106 -9.00 -12.70 -4.31
C SER A 106 -8.88 -13.64 -5.50
N ALA A 107 -8.50 -13.11 -6.66
CA ALA A 107 -8.29 -13.88 -7.87
C ALA A 107 -7.08 -14.84 -7.74
N PRO A 108 -6.98 -15.87 -8.58
CA PRO A 108 -5.77 -16.68 -8.69
C PRO A 108 -4.53 -15.83 -8.97
N LEU A 109 -3.35 -16.26 -8.49
CA LEU A 109 -2.12 -15.48 -8.58
C LEU A 109 -1.79 -15.01 -10.01
N GLU A 110 -2.01 -15.86 -11.00
CA GLU A 110 -1.77 -15.54 -12.42
C GLU A 110 -2.69 -14.43 -12.93
N GLU A 111 -3.93 -14.37 -12.43
CA GLU A 111 -4.86 -13.30 -12.76
C GLU A 111 -4.45 -12.00 -12.08
N THR A 112 -4.11 -12.07 -10.79
CA THR A 112 -3.58 -10.92 -10.03
C THR A 112 -2.32 -10.37 -10.72
N ARG A 113 -1.41 -11.24 -11.18
CA ARG A 113 -0.21 -10.84 -11.93
C ARG A 113 -0.57 -10.10 -13.23
N ARG A 114 -1.52 -10.62 -14.01
CA ARG A 114 -1.98 -9.97 -15.24
C ARG A 114 -2.53 -8.57 -15.00
N GLN A 115 -3.30 -8.38 -13.92
CA GLN A 115 -3.82 -7.07 -13.53
C GLN A 115 -2.67 -6.10 -13.22
N VAL A 116 -1.69 -6.53 -12.43
CA VAL A 116 -0.51 -5.73 -12.08
C VAL A 116 0.29 -5.36 -13.33
N GLU A 117 0.57 -6.32 -14.21
CA GLU A 117 1.31 -6.09 -15.45
C GLU A 117 0.58 -5.13 -16.39
N ALA A 118 -0.73 -5.23 -16.50
CA ALA A 118 -1.53 -4.32 -17.32
C ALA A 118 -1.49 -2.89 -16.77
N ALA A 119 -1.67 -2.72 -15.46
CA ALA A 119 -1.62 -1.43 -14.80
C ALA A 119 -0.21 -0.81 -14.90
N TYR A 120 0.84 -1.60 -14.71
CA TYR A 120 2.23 -1.14 -14.84
C TYR A 120 2.54 -0.66 -16.26
N ARG A 121 2.13 -1.42 -17.30
CA ARG A 121 2.31 -0.99 -18.69
C ARG A 121 1.59 0.32 -18.98
N SER A 122 0.41 0.53 -18.42
CA SER A 122 -0.32 1.79 -18.54
C SER A 122 0.39 2.95 -17.84
N LEU A 123 1.03 2.69 -16.70
CA LEU A 123 1.78 3.70 -15.94
C LEU A 123 3.01 4.18 -16.71
N ILE A 124 3.79 3.26 -17.31
CA ILE A 124 5.04 3.59 -18.01
C ILE A 124 4.85 3.88 -19.51
N ALA A 125 3.64 3.73 -20.03
CA ALA A 125 3.36 4.10 -21.42
C ALA A 125 3.61 5.61 -21.59
N PRO A 126 4.34 6.05 -22.62
CA PRO A 126 4.48 7.47 -22.89
C PRO A 126 3.07 8.06 -23.06
N GLY A 127 2.76 9.08 -22.26
CA GLY A 127 1.47 9.77 -22.33
C GLY A 127 1.23 10.23 -23.75
N ASP A 128 0.01 10.02 -24.23
CA ASP A 128 -0.46 10.46 -25.57
C ASP A 128 -0.68 11.99 -25.56
N ASP A 129 0.28 12.73 -25.03
CA ASP A 129 0.27 14.19 -24.88
C ASP A 129 1.03 14.84 -26.06
N ALA A 130 0.66 14.45 -27.28
CA ALA A 130 1.10 15.15 -28.48
C ALA A 130 0.02 15.15 -29.55
N ALA A 131 -1.11 15.78 -29.25
CA ALA A 131 -2.03 16.24 -30.29
C ALA A 131 -2.85 17.43 -29.83
N THR A 132 -2.28 18.63 -29.87
CA THR A 132 -2.98 19.85 -30.33
C THR A 132 -1.98 20.96 -30.63
#